data_fb5df5c6dd49214816ed55d96421ed71
#
_entry.id   fb5df5c6dd49214816ed55d96421ed71
#
_cell.length_a   1.000
_cell.length_b   1.000
_cell.length_c   1.000
_cell.angle_alpha   90.00
_cell.angle_beta   90.00
_cell.angle_gamma   90.00
#
_symmetry.space_group_name_H-M   'P 1'
#
loop_
_entity.id
_entity.type
_entity.pdbx_description
1 polymer ?
#
loop_
_entity_poly.entity_id
_entity_poly.type
_entity_poly.pdbx_seq_one_letter_code
_entity_poly.pdbx_strand_id
1 'polypeptide(L)'
;MKDTQDGFTNLIGGEWVTAGATRANINPSDTSDVIGQYASAEATAVDAAVDAAKAALPAWAEASPQLRHDILDAVGSELLARKDEIGHLLAREEGKILAEAIGETTRAGQVFKFFAGEALRVAGDLQPSVRPGIDVAVTREPVGIVGLITPWNFPIAIPAWKTAPALAYGNCVILKPADLTPGCAHVIAEALHRHGCPPGVFNLVMGRGSTVGEAMVTHPDIDAISFTGSVATGHRIAETCGRLRKKVQLEMGGKNPMVVLDDADLSVAVPACLNGTFFSTGQRCTASSRLIVTEGIHDAFVDELTRQMQALTVGDARDPATQIGPVVDAKQLQSNLDYVALARQEGAEVMGGDRLDLNKDGFYQSPALFLGTTNDMRINREEIFGPCGSVIKVTDFDAALAVANDTEFGLSAGICTTSLKHASAFRRRSQVGMVMVNLPTAGVDYHVPFGGRKGSSYGAREQGRYAVEFYTAVKTAYIAAG
;
A
#
# COMPACT_ATOMS: atom_id res chain seq x y z
N MET A 1 9.88 8.43 -24.95
CA MET A 1 10.79 8.59 -23.80
C MET A 1 11.85 9.63 -24.17
N LYS A 2 12.03 10.67 -23.37
CA LYS A 2 13.18 11.59 -23.53
C LYS A 2 14.46 10.80 -23.32
N ASP A 3 15.48 11.16 -24.08
CA ASP A 3 16.82 10.58 -24.00
C ASP A 3 17.33 10.64 -22.55
N THR A 4 17.58 9.48 -21.93
CA THR A 4 17.82 9.31 -20.50
C THR A 4 19.22 9.69 -20.02
N GLN A 5 19.95 10.51 -20.78
CA GLN A 5 21.31 10.93 -20.40
C GLN A 5 21.34 11.88 -19.18
N ASP A 6 20.24 12.62 -18.89
CA ASP A 6 20.19 13.60 -17.80
C ASP A 6 19.53 13.09 -16.50
N GLY A 7 19.05 11.86 -16.47
CA GLY A 7 18.38 11.26 -15.30
C GLY A 7 16.96 11.81 -15.02
N PHE A 8 16.23 11.10 -14.18
CA PHE A 8 14.89 11.51 -13.72
C PHE A 8 15.01 12.45 -12.52
N THR A 9 14.38 13.62 -12.61
CA THR A 9 14.54 14.74 -11.69
C THR A 9 13.36 14.86 -10.71
N ASN A 10 13.52 15.60 -9.63
CA ASN A 10 12.42 15.96 -8.73
C ASN A 10 11.52 17.00 -9.40
N LEU A 11 10.25 17.07 -8.96
CA LEU A 11 9.33 18.15 -9.29
C LEU A 11 9.10 19.00 -8.04
N ILE A 12 9.60 20.25 -8.06
CA ILE A 12 9.47 21.17 -6.92
C ILE A 12 8.98 22.52 -7.43
N GLY A 13 7.89 23.01 -6.87
CA GLY A 13 7.33 24.33 -7.27
C GLY A 13 6.91 24.42 -8.74
N GLY A 14 6.61 23.28 -9.37
CA GLY A 14 6.26 23.20 -10.79
C GLY A 14 7.46 23.08 -11.73
N GLU A 15 8.69 23.06 -11.19
CA GLU A 15 9.92 22.94 -11.99
C GLU A 15 10.58 21.58 -11.79
N TRP A 16 11.15 21.02 -12.87
CA TRP A 16 11.95 19.81 -12.83
C TRP A 16 13.38 20.13 -12.38
N VAL A 17 13.71 19.72 -11.15
CA VAL A 17 14.97 20.11 -10.48
C VAL A 17 15.89 18.91 -10.37
N THR A 18 17.14 19.07 -10.81
CA THR A 18 18.18 18.04 -10.64
C THR A 18 18.63 17.99 -9.18
N ALA A 19 18.75 16.78 -8.63
CA ALA A 19 19.49 16.57 -7.38
C ALA A 19 20.98 16.38 -7.71
N GLY A 20 21.87 16.80 -6.83
CA GLY A 20 23.32 16.65 -7.03
C GLY A 20 23.78 15.17 -7.11
N ALA A 21 22.99 14.22 -6.61
CA ALA A 21 23.23 12.78 -6.67
C ALA A 21 22.07 12.05 -7.34
N THR A 22 22.39 10.92 -7.98
CA THR A 22 21.40 9.99 -8.54
C THR A 22 21.59 8.57 -7.98
N ARG A 23 20.55 7.76 -8.14
CA ARG A 23 20.56 6.34 -7.84
C ARG A 23 20.01 5.55 -9.01
N ALA A 24 20.68 4.45 -9.35
CA ALA A 24 20.19 3.51 -10.36
C ALA A 24 18.93 2.78 -9.85
N ASN A 25 17.91 2.73 -10.69
CA ASN A 25 16.75 1.85 -10.55
C ASN A 25 17.05 0.59 -11.36
N ILE A 26 17.06 -0.57 -10.69
CA ILE A 26 17.52 -1.84 -11.26
C ILE A 26 16.34 -2.80 -11.32
N ASN A 27 16.22 -3.51 -12.45
CA ASN A 27 15.21 -4.54 -12.64
C ASN A 27 15.53 -5.78 -11.78
N PRO A 28 14.66 -6.18 -10.83
CA PRO A 28 14.90 -7.36 -10.01
C PRO A 28 14.81 -8.69 -10.80
N SER A 29 14.23 -8.69 -11.99
CA SER A 29 14.23 -9.85 -12.89
C SER A 29 15.56 -10.03 -13.65
N ASP A 30 16.36 -8.94 -13.76
CA ASP A 30 17.64 -8.94 -14.49
C ASP A 30 18.48 -7.77 -13.97
N THR A 31 19.41 -8.05 -13.07
CA THR A 31 20.20 -7.02 -12.38
C THR A 31 21.14 -6.24 -13.32
N SER A 32 21.35 -6.72 -14.55
CA SER A 32 22.06 -5.99 -15.60
C SER A 32 21.20 -4.93 -16.30
N ASP A 33 19.88 -5.00 -16.16
CA ASP A 33 18.91 -4.06 -16.74
C ASP A 33 18.72 -2.84 -15.82
N VAL A 34 19.44 -1.77 -16.09
CA VAL A 34 19.28 -0.47 -15.42
C VAL A 34 18.15 0.30 -16.09
N ILE A 35 17.05 0.52 -15.37
CA ILE A 35 15.83 1.18 -15.86
C ILE A 35 16.08 2.68 -16.08
N GLY A 36 16.84 3.30 -15.17
CA GLY A 36 17.20 4.71 -15.24
C GLY A 36 17.97 5.18 -14.02
N GLN A 37 18.44 6.42 -14.08
CA GLN A 37 19.07 7.13 -12.95
C GLN A 37 18.04 8.10 -12.38
N TYR A 38 17.73 7.98 -11.09
CA TYR A 38 16.73 8.82 -10.43
C TYR A 38 17.39 9.71 -9.38
N ALA A 39 16.86 10.92 -9.22
CA ALA A 39 17.34 11.89 -8.23
C ALA A 39 17.37 11.27 -6.82
N SER A 40 18.45 11.56 -6.09
CA SER A 40 18.60 11.22 -4.67
C SER A 40 18.86 12.51 -3.89
N ALA A 41 17.78 13.17 -3.49
CA ALA A 41 17.83 14.48 -2.87
C ALA A 41 18.33 14.45 -1.43
N GLU A 42 18.83 15.61 -0.99
CA GLU A 42 19.16 15.91 0.40
C GLU A 42 17.99 16.62 1.12
N ALA A 43 18.09 16.83 2.42
CA ALA A 43 17.04 17.44 3.25
C ALA A 43 16.61 18.84 2.75
N THR A 44 17.52 19.63 2.21
CA THR A 44 17.24 20.97 1.66
C THR A 44 16.22 20.98 0.51
N ALA A 45 16.05 19.85 -0.20
CA ALA A 45 15.02 19.74 -1.22
C ALA A 45 13.61 19.67 -0.58
N VAL A 46 13.51 19.17 0.64
CA VAL A 46 12.24 19.19 1.41
C VAL A 46 11.89 20.62 1.80
N ASP A 47 12.86 21.42 2.27
CA ASP A 47 12.65 22.82 2.60
C ASP A 47 12.12 23.61 1.40
N ALA A 48 12.74 23.44 0.23
CA ALA A 48 12.29 24.07 -1.02
C ALA A 48 10.89 23.62 -1.45
N ALA A 49 10.55 22.33 -1.28
CA ALA A 49 9.22 21.81 -1.59
C ALA A 49 8.16 22.34 -0.61
N VAL A 50 8.50 22.48 0.67
CA VAL A 50 7.61 23.09 1.68
C VAL A 50 7.37 24.58 1.39
N ASP A 51 8.42 25.33 1.04
CA ASP A 51 8.27 26.76 0.70
C ASP A 51 7.36 26.94 -0.53
N ALA A 52 7.54 26.10 -1.56
CA ALA A 52 6.65 26.10 -2.72
C ALA A 52 5.20 25.74 -2.35
N ALA A 53 5.01 24.74 -1.49
CA ALA A 53 3.70 24.33 -1.01
C ALA A 53 3.02 25.43 -0.17
N LYS A 54 3.75 26.11 0.72
CA LYS A 54 3.26 27.24 1.49
C LYS A 54 2.76 28.40 0.61
N ALA A 55 3.50 28.69 -0.46
CA ALA A 55 3.11 29.72 -1.40
C ALA A 55 1.83 29.35 -2.20
N ALA A 56 1.66 28.09 -2.53
CA ALA A 56 0.53 27.60 -3.31
C ALA A 56 -0.75 27.36 -2.48
N LEU A 57 -0.61 27.00 -1.20
CA LEU A 57 -1.71 26.53 -0.36
C LEU A 57 -2.91 27.47 -0.28
N PRO A 58 -2.79 28.80 -0.07
CA PRO A 58 -3.95 29.67 0.05
C PRO A 58 -4.84 29.64 -1.19
N ALA A 59 -4.24 29.74 -2.39
CA ALA A 59 -4.98 29.71 -3.65
C ALA A 59 -5.58 28.34 -3.95
N TRP A 60 -4.86 27.24 -3.62
CA TRP A 60 -5.35 25.89 -3.83
C TRP A 60 -6.48 25.51 -2.86
N ALA A 61 -6.38 25.90 -1.60
CA ALA A 61 -7.43 25.69 -0.60
C ALA A 61 -8.76 26.34 -0.99
N GLU A 62 -8.69 27.51 -1.65
CA GLU A 62 -9.85 28.26 -2.13
C GLU A 62 -10.25 27.92 -3.58
N ALA A 63 -9.47 27.07 -4.27
CA ALA A 63 -9.76 26.68 -5.64
C ALA A 63 -11.13 26.00 -5.76
N SER A 64 -11.80 26.23 -6.89
CA SER A 64 -13.13 25.63 -7.10
C SER A 64 -13.04 24.10 -7.08
N PRO A 65 -14.06 23.41 -6.56
CA PRO A 65 -14.14 21.95 -6.65
C PRO A 65 -14.03 21.43 -8.09
N GLN A 66 -14.54 22.21 -9.08
CA GLN A 66 -14.47 21.85 -10.49
C GLN A 66 -13.02 21.80 -11.00
N LEU A 67 -12.18 22.78 -10.66
CA LEU A 67 -10.76 22.77 -11.06
C LEU A 67 -10.03 21.53 -10.51
N ARG A 68 -10.26 21.18 -9.25
CA ARG A 68 -9.69 19.98 -8.64
C ARG A 68 -10.18 18.72 -9.33
N HIS A 69 -11.50 18.64 -9.60
CA HIS A 69 -12.11 17.55 -10.35
C HIS A 69 -11.42 17.38 -11.72
N ASP A 70 -11.32 18.44 -12.50
CA ASP A 70 -10.86 18.36 -13.89
C ASP A 70 -9.40 17.89 -13.98
N ILE A 71 -8.54 18.38 -13.08
CA ILE A 71 -7.13 17.93 -13.00
C ILE A 71 -7.06 16.44 -12.63
N LEU A 72 -7.76 16.04 -11.57
CA LEU A 72 -7.70 14.64 -11.10
C LEU A 72 -8.32 13.67 -12.12
N ASP A 73 -9.42 14.08 -12.77
CA ASP A 73 -10.08 13.28 -13.82
C ASP A 73 -9.17 13.08 -15.04
N ALA A 74 -8.50 14.14 -15.47
CA ALA A 74 -7.54 14.08 -16.57
C ALA A 74 -6.34 13.18 -16.26
N VAL A 75 -5.76 13.29 -15.05
CA VAL A 75 -4.69 12.41 -14.58
C VAL A 75 -5.16 10.95 -14.57
N GLY A 76 -6.34 10.66 -13.99
CA GLY A 76 -6.91 9.32 -13.98
C GLY A 76 -7.11 8.76 -15.39
N SER A 77 -7.59 9.59 -16.32
CA SER A 77 -7.79 9.22 -17.72
C SER A 77 -6.47 8.90 -18.43
N GLU A 78 -5.40 9.67 -18.19
CA GLU A 78 -4.07 9.40 -18.75
C GLU A 78 -3.49 8.09 -18.21
N LEU A 79 -3.55 7.85 -16.89
CA LEU A 79 -3.05 6.61 -16.30
C LEU A 79 -3.76 5.38 -16.87
N LEU A 80 -5.09 5.46 -17.04
CA LEU A 80 -5.87 4.39 -17.67
C LEU A 80 -5.50 4.16 -19.14
N ALA A 81 -5.29 5.23 -19.89
CA ALA A 81 -4.91 5.15 -21.30
C ALA A 81 -3.51 4.57 -21.51
N ARG A 82 -2.58 4.81 -20.56
CA ARG A 82 -1.19 4.34 -20.60
C ARG A 82 -0.93 3.13 -19.71
N LYS A 83 -1.96 2.43 -19.23
CA LYS A 83 -1.83 1.36 -18.23
C LYS A 83 -0.86 0.25 -18.64
N ASP A 84 -0.80 -0.10 -19.92
CA ASP A 84 0.07 -1.16 -20.41
C ASP A 84 1.55 -0.69 -20.40
N GLU A 85 1.82 0.53 -20.87
CA GLU A 85 3.16 1.17 -20.82
C GLU A 85 3.68 1.27 -19.38
N ILE A 86 2.83 1.82 -18.49
CA ILE A 86 3.18 2.01 -17.08
C ILE A 86 3.27 0.69 -16.35
N GLY A 87 2.41 -0.29 -16.67
CA GLY A 87 2.50 -1.65 -16.16
C GLY A 87 3.82 -2.33 -16.51
N HIS A 88 4.34 -2.11 -17.73
CA HIS A 88 5.67 -2.59 -18.10
C HIS A 88 6.80 -1.93 -17.29
N LEU A 89 6.72 -0.62 -17.01
CA LEU A 89 7.65 0.06 -16.12
C LEU A 89 7.60 -0.54 -14.72
N LEU A 90 6.38 -0.71 -14.15
CA LEU A 90 6.18 -1.27 -12.82
C LEU A 90 6.72 -2.69 -12.71
N ALA A 91 6.45 -3.56 -13.70
CA ALA A 91 6.99 -4.92 -13.74
C ALA A 91 8.53 -4.93 -13.76
N ARG A 92 9.16 -3.94 -14.44
CA ARG A 92 10.62 -3.79 -14.46
C ARG A 92 11.19 -3.31 -13.13
N GLU A 93 10.54 -2.34 -12.46
CA GLU A 93 11.17 -1.74 -11.28
C GLU A 93 10.86 -2.46 -9.96
N GLU A 94 9.71 -3.18 -9.88
CA GLU A 94 9.31 -3.87 -8.65
C GLU A 94 9.38 -5.40 -8.76
N GLY A 95 9.24 -5.93 -9.97
CA GLY A 95 9.27 -7.37 -10.21
C GLY A 95 7.90 -8.04 -10.18
N LYS A 96 6.82 -7.30 -10.01
CA LYS A 96 5.44 -7.80 -10.10
C LYS A 96 5.15 -8.26 -11.52
N ILE A 97 4.49 -9.42 -11.69
CA ILE A 97 4.16 -9.92 -13.03
C ILE A 97 3.30 -8.90 -13.79
N LEU A 98 3.48 -8.89 -15.11
CA LEU A 98 2.89 -7.87 -15.98
C LEU A 98 1.38 -7.70 -15.81
N ALA A 99 0.64 -8.81 -15.66
CA ALA A 99 -0.81 -8.75 -15.46
C ALA A 99 -1.21 -8.04 -14.16
N GLU A 100 -0.48 -8.28 -13.07
CA GLU A 100 -0.69 -7.60 -11.78
C GLU A 100 -0.25 -6.12 -11.84
N ALA A 101 0.83 -5.82 -12.55
CA ALA A 101 1.35 -4.47 -12.75
C ALA A 101 0.38 -3.58 -13.54
N ILE A 102 -0.22 -4.12 -14.62
CA ILE A 102 -1.28 -3.45 -15.39
C ILE A 102 -2.54 -3.27 -14.53
N GLY A 103 -2.90 -4.27 -13.73
CA GLY A 103 -4.01 -4.19 -12.79
C GLY A 103 -3.81 -3.09 -11.73
N GLU A 104 -2.61 -2.97 -11.19
CA GLU A 104 -2.25 -1.92 -10.23
C GLU A 104 -2.32 -0.53 -10.85
N THR A 105 -1.80 -0.36 -12.06
CA THR A 105 -1.89 0.91 -12.81
C THR A 105 -3.34 1.29 -13.12
N THR A 106 -4.15 0.31 -13.52
CA THR A 106 -5.59 0.52 -13.74
C THR A 106 -6.26 1.03 -12.46
N ARG A 107 -5.93 0.42 -11.31
CA ARG A 107 -6.43 0.85 -10.00
C ARG A 107 -6.01 2.28 -9.66
N ALA A 108 -4.76 2.66 -9.91
CA ALA A 108 -4.27 4.02 -9.70
C ALA A 108 -5.09 5.05 -10.49
N GLY A 109 -5.36 4.79 -11.76
CA GLY A 109 -6.23 5.63 -12.60
C GLY A 109 -7.67 5.72 -12.05
N GLN A 110 -8.24 4.58 -11.62
CA GLN A 110 -9.58 4.54 -11.02
C GLN A 110 -9.65 5.32 -9.70
N VAL A 111 -8.61 5.30 -8.89
CA VAL A 111 -8.51 6.10 -7.65
C VAL A 111 -8.56 7.59 -7.96
N PHE A 112 -7.79 8.07 -8.92
CA PHE A 112 -7.84 9.48 -9.34
C PHE A 112 -9.23 9.87 -9.84
N LYS A 113 -9.88 9.03 -10.65
CA LYS A 113 -11.27 9.24 -11.13
C LYS A 113 -12.28 9.30 -9.97
N PHE A 114 -12.14 8.40 -8.98
CA PHE A 114 -12.99 8.39 -7.80
C PHE A 114 -12.85 9.69 -7.00
N PHE A 115 -11.64 10.12 -6.69
CA PHE A 115 -11.43 11.34 -5.91
C PHE A 115 -11.69 12.62 -6.71
N ALA A 116 -11.60 12.60 -8.04
CA ALA A 116 -12.16 13.67 -8.87
C ALA A 116 -13.65 13.89 -8.56
N GLY A 117 -14.43 12.80 -8.51
CA GLY A 117 -15.83 12.87 -8.11
C GLY A 117 -16.04 13.29 -6.64
N GLU A 118 -15.17 12.86 -5.72
CA GLU A 118 -15.25 13.23 -4.30
C GLU A 118 -14.92 14.73 -4.06
N ALA A 119 -14.08 15.34 -4.90
CA ALA A 119 -13.85 16.80 -4.86
C ALA A 119 -15.14 17.62 -4.95
N LEU A 120 -16.13 17.11 -5.69
CA LEU A 120 -17.45 17.73 -5.84
C LEU A 120 -18.44 17.39 -4.71
N ARG A 121 -18.07 16.47 -3.80
CA ARG A 121 -18.97 15.93 -2.76
C ARG A 121 -18.50 16.22 -1.34
N VAL A 122 -17.64 17.21 -1.15
CA VAL A 122 -17.21 17.62 0.19
C VAL A 122 -18.42 18.19 0.92
N ALA A 123 -18.96 17.42 1.86
CA ALA A 123 -20.16 17.78 2.59
C ALA A 123 -19.81 18.46 3.93
N GLY A 124 -20.70 19.33 4.36
CA GLY A 124 -20.78 19.87 5.68
C GLY A 124 -22.21 19.76 6.22
N ASP A 125 -22.44 20.24 7.45
CA ASP A 125 -23.74 20.26 8.08
C ASP A 125 -24.21 21.68 8.30
N LEU A 126 -25.50 21.92 8.12
CA LEU A 126 -26.18 23.15 8.56
C LEU A 126 -27.20 22.76 9.63
N GLN A 127 -27.05 23.30 10.83
CA GLN A 127 -27.86 22.94 11.99
C GLN A 127 -28.44 24.19 12.66
N PRO A 128 -29.66 24.14 13.24
CA PRO A 128 -30.15 25.21 14.08
C PRO A 128 -29.36 25.27 15.40
N SER A 129 -29.05 26.49 15.85
CA SER A 129 -28.49 26.68 17.18
C SER A 129 -29.56 26.44 18.28
N VAL A 130 -29.10 26.04 19.45
CA VAL A 130 -29.97 26.04 20.66
C VAL A 130 -30.29 27.46 21.12
N ARG A 131 -29.66 28.47 20.55
CA ARG A 131 -29.92 29.90 20.80
C ARG A 131 -30.76 30.48 19.65
N PRO A 132 -31.84 31.23 19.96
CA PRO A 132 -32.68 31.81 18.91
C PRO A 132 -31.91 32.79 17.99
N GLY A 133 -32.23 32.74 16.68
CA GLY A 133 -31.67 33.68 15.70
C GLY A 133 -30.19 33.39 15.31
N ILE A 134 -29.69 32.23 15.63
CA ILE A 134 -28.32 31.81 15.27
C ILE A 134 -28.36 30.56 14.43
N ASP A 135 -27.67 30.58 13.31
CA ASP A 135 -27.38 29.39 12.49
C ASP A 135 -26.00 28.83 12.80
N VAL A 136 -25.86 27.51 12.68
CA VAL A 136 -24.57 26.81 12.86
C VAL A 136 -24.22 26.10 11.57
N ALA A 137 -23.11 26.49 10.96
CA ALA A 137 -22.53 25.80 9.82
C ALA A 137 -21.28 25.03 10.25
N VAL A 138 -21.23 23.75 9.88
CA VAL A 138 -20.04 22.89 10.07
C VAL A 138 -19.45 22.61 8.69
N THR A 139 -18.20 23.00 8.47
CA THR A 139 -17.49 22.82 7.21
C THR A 139 -16.25 21.97 7.37
N ARG A 140 -15.76 21.42 6.27
CA ARG A 140 -14.47 20.74 6.22
C ARG A 140 -13.48 21.60 5.45
N GLU A 141 -12.32 21.81 6.03
CA GLU A 141 -11.21 22.58 5.44
C GLU A 141 -9.99 21.68 5.26
N PRO A 142 -9.10 21.96 4.28
CA PRO A 142 -7.86 21.21 4.14
C PRO A 142 -7.02 21.28 5.42
N VAL A 143 -6.29 20.20 5.70
CA VAL A 143 -5.35 20.17 6.84
C VAL A 143 -4.18 21.13 6.60
N GLY A 144 -3.72 21.26 5.34
CA GLY A 144 -2.61 22.11 4.96
C GLY A 144 -1.61 21.41 4.04
N ILE A 145 -0.35 21.35 4.45
CA ILE A 145 0.74 20.67 3.74
C ILE A 145 0.85 19.22 4.24
N VAL A 146 0.71 18.27 3.33
CA VAL A 146 0.73 16.84 3.65
C VAL A 146 1.97 16.17 3.07
N GLY A 147 2.78 15.57 3.95
CA GLY A 147 3.87 14.70 3.57
C GLY A 147 3.37 13.27 3.34
N LEU A 148 3.61 12.74 2.14
CA LEU A 148 3.26 11.38 1.73
C LEU A 148 4.54 10.55 1.60
N ILE A 149 4.67 9.47 2.38
CA ILE A 149 5.82 8.56 2.33
C ILE A 149 5.30 7.18 1.96
N THR A 150 5.71 6.67 0.78
CA THR A 150 5.12 5.47 0.19
C THR A 150 6.14 4.34 0.03
N PRO A 151 5.70 3.06 0.11
CA PRO A 151 6.54 1.89 -0.02
C PRO A 151 6.78 1.51 -1.48
N TRP A 152 7.59 0.47 -1.67
CA TRP A 152 7.97 -0.05 -2.98
C TRP A 152 7.01 -1.10 -3.57
N ASN A 153 6.19 -1.77 -2.74
CA ASN A 153 5.42 -2.95 -3.17
C ASN A 153 4.13 -2.63 -3.97
N PHE A 154 3.63 -1.41 -3.89
CA PHE A 154 2.57 -0.88 -4.75
C PHE A 154 2.94 0.54 -5.18
N PRO A 155 3.95 0.67 -6.07
CA PRO A 155 4.64 1.94 -6.31
C PRO A 155 3.83 2.98 -7.10
N ILE A 156 2.71 2.59 -7.72
CA ILE A 156 1.78 3.54 -8.35
C ILE A 156 0.45 3.65 -7.60
N ALA A 157 -0.08 2.54 -7.08
CA ALA A 157 -1.39 2.58 -6.41
C ALA A 157 -1.32 3.33 -5.09
N ILE A 158 -0.32 3.08 -4.23
CA ILE A 158 -0.22 3.76 -2.93
C ILE A 158 0.07 5.27 -3.08
N PRO A 159 1.00 5.73 -3.91
CA PRO A 159 1.10 7.15 -4.24
C PRO A 159 -0.21 7.75 -4.76
N ALA A 160 -0.92 7.05 -5.65
CA ALA A 160 -2.19 7.53 -6.20
C ALA A 160 -3.27 7.70 -5.12
N TRP A 161 -3.48 6.69 -4.25
CA TRP A 161 -4.55 6.75 -3.26
C TRP A 161 -4.27 7.67 -2.06
N LYS A 162 -3.02 8.13 -1.91
CA LYS A 162 -2.66 9.19 -0.95
C LYS A 162 -2.71 10.57 -1.59
N THR A 163 -2.19 10.71 -2.81
CA THR A 163 -2.13 11.99 -3.54
C THR A 163 -3.51 12.47 -3.96
N ALA A 164 -4.33 11.59 -4.56
CA ALA A 164 -5.63 12.00 -5.11
C ALA A 164 -6.57 12.59 -4.04
N PRO A 165 -6.80 11.96 -2.86
CA PRO A 165 -7.62 12.58 -1.81
C PRO A 165 -6.98 13.84 -1.22
N ALA A 166 -5.65 13.88 -1.03
CA ALA A 166 -4.99 15.08 -0.53
C ALA A 166 -5.30 16.29 -1.41
N LEU A 167 -5.14 16.14 -2.74
CA LEU A 167 -5.42 17.20 -3.72
C LEU A 167 -6.92 17.49 -3.84
N ALA A 168 -7.78 16.47 -3.85
CA ALA A 168 -9.24 16.63 -3.93
C ALA A 168 -9.78 17.52 -2.81
N TYR A 169 -9.24 17.38 -1.61
CA TYR A 169 -9.67 18.14 -0.44
C TYR A 169 -8.87 19.44 -0.20
N GLY A 170 -8.05 19.86 -1.18
CA GLY A 170 -7.42 21.19 -1.18
C GLY A 170 -6.10 21.28 -0.43
N ASN A 171 -5.46 20.17 -0.09
CA ASN A 171 -4.14 20.17 0.52
C ASN A 171 -3.04 20.28 -0.54
N CYS A 172 -1.88 20.83 -0.15
CA CYS A 172 -0.65 20.70 -0.90
C CYS A 172 0.12 19.44 -0.50
N VAL A 173 0.83 18.83 -1.43
CA VAL A 173 1.45 17.51 -1.28
C VAL A 173 2.95 17.57 -1.50
N ILE A 174 3.70 16.88 -0.62
CA ILE A 174 5.09 16.51 -0.83
C ILE A 174 5.15 14.98 -0.82
N LEU A 175 5.40 14.37 -1.98
CA LEU A 175 5.48 12.93 -2.13
C LEU A 175 6.93 12.45 -2.11
N LYS A 176 7.25 11.54 -1.19
CA LYS A 176 8.50 10.76 -1.19
C LYS A 176 8.19 9.29 -1.50
N PRO A 177 8.45 8.82 -2.71
CA PRO A 177 8.34 7.39 -3.05
C PRO A 177 9.48 6.57 -2.45
N ALA A 178 9.35 5.24 -2.51
CA ALA A 178 10.46 4.36 -2.18
C ALA A 178 11.62 4.51 -3.18
N ASP A 179 12.84 4.38 -2.68
CA ASP A 179 14.05 4.52 -3.50
C ASP A 179 14.23 3.35 -4.49
N LEU A 180 13.58 2.22 -4.24
CA LEU A 180 13.63 1.02 -5.10
C LEU A 180 12.74 1.15 -6.33
N THR A 181 11.66 1.93 -6.23
CA THR A 181 10.62 2.01 -7.27
C THR A 181 10.16 3.45 -7.49
N PRO A 182 11.07 4.37 -7.89
CA PRO A 182 10.74 5.79 -8.04
C PRO A 182 9.99 6.12 -9.34
N GLY A 183 10.11 5.28 -10.37
CA GLY A 183 9.61 5.55 -11.71
C GLY A 183 8.09 5.68 -11.78
N CYS A 184 7.36 4.83 -11.08
CA CYS A 184 5.89 4.89 -11.03
C CYS A 184 5.38 6.20 -10.40
N ALA A 185 6.03 6.68 -9.33
CA ALA A 185 5.68 7.97 -8.72
C ALA A 185 6.06 9.16 -9.61
N HIS A 186 7.16 9.05 -10.36
CA HIS A 186 7.57 10.05 -11.36
C HIS A 186 6.51 10.18 -12.46
N VAL A 187 5.92 9.08 -12.94
CA VAL A 187 4.80 9.10 -13.90
C VAL A 187 3.60 9.86 -13.37
N ILE A 188 3.25 9.71 -12.07
CA ILE A 188 2.17 10.49 -11.45
C ILE A 188 2.52 11.99 -11.45
N ALA A 189 3.77 12.35 -11.12
CA ALA A 189 4.24 13.73 -11.13
C ALA A 189 4.17 14.35 -12.54
N GLU A 190 4.60 13.60 -13.56
CA GLU A 190 4.49 14.04 -14.97
C GLU A 190 3.04 14.27 -15.39
N ALA A 191 2.13 13.36 -15.02
CA ALA A 191 0.71 13.47 -15.35
C ALA A 191 0.09 14.70 -14.67
N LEU A 192 0.33 14.91 -13.38
CA LEU A 192 -0.15 16.09 -12.65
C LEU A 192 0.40 17.40 -13.26
N HIS A 193 1.69 17.45 -13.56
CA HIS A 193 2.32 18.61 -14.18
C HIS A 193 1.72 18.90 -15.56
N ARG A 194 1.55 17.88 -16.40
CA ARG A 194 1.00 17.99 -17.76
C ARG A 194 -0.46 18.46 -17.78
N HIS A 195 -1.25 18.04 -16.78
CA HIS A 195 -2.67 18.40 -16.68
C HIS A 195 -2.91 19.68 -15.86
N GLY A 196 -1.87 20.49 -15.63
CA GLY A 196 -2.01 21.84 -15.10
C GLY A 196 -2.22 21.90 -13.58
N CYS A 197 -1.75 20.90 -12.83
CA CYS A 197 -1.64 21.06 -11.38
C CYS A 197 -0.80 22.29 -11.06
N PRO A 198 -1.31 23.27 -10.30
CA PRO A 198 -0.60 24.53 -10.09
C PRO A 198 0.78 24.33 -9.43
N PRO A 199 1.79 25.15 -9.77
CA PRO A 199 3.12 25.09 -9.16
C PRO A 199 3.05 25.07 -7.62
N GLY A 200 3.76 24.13 -6.99
CA GLY A 200 3.81 23.99 -5.54
C GLY A 200 2.67 23.19 -4.90
N VAL A 201 1.56 22.96 -5.59
CA VAL A 201 0.44 22.14 -5.09
C VAL A 201 0.83 20.68 -4.95
N PHE A 202 1.60 20.17 -5.89
CA PHE A 202 2.21 18.84 -5.81
C PHE A 202 3.72 18.95 -6.02
N ASN A 203 4.48 18.29 -5.14
CA ASN A 203 5.93 18.23 -5.18
C ASN A 203 6.38 16.77 -5.05
N LEU A 204 7.31 16.33 -5.90
CA LEU A 204 7.96 15.03 -5.84
C LEU A 204 9.39 15.20 -5.36
N VAL A 205 9.76 14.59 -4.24
CA VAL A 205 11.12 14.61 -3.68
C VAL A 205 11.60 13.17 -3.51
N MET A 206 12.38 12.69 -4.49
CA MET A 206 12.99 11.36 -4.46
C MET A 206 14.28 11.38 -3.64
N GLY A 207 14.47 10.36 -2.81
CA GLY A 207 15.66 10.24 -1.97
C GLY A 207 15.44 9.26 -0.82
N ARG A 208 16.50 9.05 -0.05
CA ARG A 208 16.50 8.04 1.03
C ARG A 208 15.50 8.37 2.12
N GLY A 209 14.85 7.33 2.68
CA GLY A 209 13.93 7.46 3.81
C GLY A 209 14.59 8.11 5.04
N SER A 210 15.86 7.79 5.30
CA SER A 210 16.65 8.35 6.40
C SER A 210 17.04 9.84 6.22
N THR A 211 16.97 10.37 5.01
CA THR A 211 17.31 11.77 4.69
C THR A 211 16.04 12.56 4.40
N VAL A 212 15.39 12.29 3.26
CA VAL A 212 14.20 13.01 2.81
C VAL A 212 12.99 12.69 3.71
N GLY A 213 12.78 11.39 4.03
CA GLY A 213 11.66 10.98 4.90
C GLY A 213 11.75 11.59 6.29
N GLU A 214 12.94 11.56 6.91
CA GLU A 214 13.18 12.14 8.24
C GLU A 214 12.99 13.67 8.20
N ALA A 215 13.50 14.35 7.17
CA ALA A 215 13.31 15.78 6.99
C ALA A 215 11.81 16.13 6.89
N MET A 216 11.02 15.37 6.12
CA MET A 216 9.57 15.60 6.03
C MET A 216 8.85 15.42 7.37
N VAL A 217 9.17 14.35 8.10
CA VAL A 217 8.51 14.03 9.37
C VAL A 217 8.81 15.11 10.43
N THR A 218 10.03 15.65 10.44
CA THR A 218 10.48 16.63 11.41
C THR A 218 10.24 18.09 11.00
N HIS A 219 9.93 18.39 9.73
CA HIS A 219 9.77 19.76 9.24
C HIS A 219 8.58 20.48 9.93
N PRO A 220 8.78 21.65 10.55
CA PRO A 220 7.73 22.31 11.36
C PRO A 220 6.48 22.69 10.56
N ASP A 221 6.62 23.03 9.28
CA ASP A 221 5.54 23.53 8.43
C ASP A 221 4.83 22.43 7.60
N ILE A 222 5.11 21.15 7.86
CA ILE A 222 4.28 20.03 7.37
C ILE A 222 3.23 19.71 8.43
N ASP A 223 1.95 19.82 8.09
CA ASP A 223 0.82 19.67 9.01
C ASP A 223 0.42 18.23 9.29
N ALA A 224 0.59 17.37 8.28
CA ALA A 224 0.18 15.97 8.36
C ALA A 224 1.17 15.05 7.64
N ILE A 225 1.32 13.81 8.15
CA ILE A 225 2.12 12.74 7.54
C ILE A 225 1.23 11.53 7.29
N SER A 226 1.16 11.07 6.03
CA SER A 226 0.61 9.75 5.68
C SER A 226 1.76 8.84 5.25
N PHE A 227 1.94 7.76 5.99
CA PHE A 227 3.02 6.79 5.80
C PHE A 227 2.45 5.40 5.53
N THR A 228 3.06 4.68 4.59
CA THR A 228 2.90 3.24 4.45
C THR A 228 4.28 2.59 4.40
N GLY A 229 4.48 1.55 5.22
CA GLY A 229 5.76 0.84 5.30
C GLY A 229 5.90 -0.04 6.54
N SER A 230 7.14 -0.24 7.02
CA SER A 230 7.41 -1.13 8.15
C SER A 230 6.89 -0.59 9.49
N VAL A 231 6.47 -1.51 10.38
CA VAL A 231 5.98 -1.21 11.74
C VAL A 231 6.98 -0.37 12.54
N ALA A 232 8.26 -0.75 12.51
CA ALA A 232 9.30 -0.03 13.26
C ALA A 232 9.45 1.43 12.81
N THR A 233 9.34 1.69 11.51
CA THR A 233 9.37 3.06 10.96
C THR A 233 8.09 3.81 11.31
N GLY A 234 6.94 3.17 11.20
CA GLY A 234 5.65 3.78 11.53
C GLY A 234 5.58 4.21 13.01
N HIS A 235 6.07 3.39 13.94
CA HIS A 235 6.12 3.77 15.36
C HIS A 235 6.98 5.02 15.61
N ARG A 236 8.17 5.12 14.99
CA ARG A 236 9.02 6.31 15.08
C ARG A 236 8.32 7.56 14.52
N ILE A 237 7.64 7.41 13.40
CA ILE A 237 6.86 8.51 12.79
C ILE A 237 5.72 8.94 13.72
N ALA A 238 4.98 7.98 14.29
CA ALA A 238 3.89 8.28 15.23
C ALA A 238 4.40 9.07 16.46
N GLU A 239 5.50 8.63 17.05
CA GLU A 239 6.14 9.31 18.19
C GLU A 239 6.55 10.75 17.84
N THR A 240 7.22 10.93 16.69
CA THR A 240 7.67 12.25 16.24
C THR A 240 6.47 13.16 15.91
N CYS A 241 5.49 12.66 15.17
CA CYS A 241 4.27 13.41 14.85
C CYS A 241 3.48 13.80 16.11
N GLY A 242 3.36 12.89 17.08
CA GLY A 242 2.71 13.18 18.36
C GLY A 242 3.39 14.31 19.13
N ARG A 243 4.72 14.29 19.21
CA ARG A 243 5.52 15.35 19.83
C ARG A 243 5.37 16.69 19.11
N LEU A 244 5.28 16.69 17.79
CA LEU A 244 5.15 17.88 16.95
C LEU A 244 3.69 18.29 16.70
N ARG A 245 2.71 17.54 17.24
CA ARG A 245 1.27 17.76 17.07
C ARG A 245 0.80 17.74 15.61
N LYS A 246 1.48 16.95 14.77
CA LYS A 246 1.10 16.71 13.38
C LYS A 246 0.00 15.65 13.33
N LYS A 247 -0.92 15.81 12.39
CA LYS A 247 -1.85 14.74 12.07
C LYS A 247 -1.10 13.58 11.42
N VAL A 248 -1.41 12.33 11.79
CA VAL A 248 -0.67 11.18 11.29
C VAL A 248 -1.61 10.05 10.92
N GLN A 249 -1.31 9.39 9.80
CA GLN A 249 -1.97 8.18 9.33
C GLN A 249 -0.89 7.18 8.93
N LEU A 250 -0.97 5.98 9.48
CA LEU A 250 0.02 4.94 9.25
C LEU A 250 -0.69 3.66 8.79
N GLU A 251 -0.22 3.11 7.69
CA GLU A 251 -0.52 1.75 7.25
C GLU A 251 0.78 0.96 7.25
N MET A 252 0.76 -0.16 7.97
CA MET A 252 1.96 -0.94 8.25
C MET A 252 1.74 -2.41 7.90
N GLY A 253 2.64 -3.26 8.36
CA GLY A 253 2.63 -4.68 8.07
C GLY A 253 1.44 -5.45 8.61
N GLY A 254 1.37 -6.71 8.24
CA GLY A 254 0.34 -7.65 8.63
C GLY A 254 0.88 -9.07 8.82
N LYS A 255 0.12 -9.90 9.55
CA LYS A 255 0.30 -11.34 9.64
C LYS A 255 -1.06 -12.01 9.45
N ASN A 256 -1.60 -11.79 8.26
CA ASN A 256 -3.02 -12.04 8.01
C ASN A 256 -3.36 -13.54 8.02
N PRO A 257 -4.38 -13.95 8.78
CA PRO A 257 -4.88 -15.31 8.77
C PRO A 257 -5.86 -15.55 7.62
N MET A 258 -5.80 -16.74 7.03
CA MET A 258 -6.86 -17.33 6.23
C MET A 258 -7.31 -18.61 6.91
N VAL A 259 -8.54 -18.63 7.41
CA VAL A 259 -9.16 -19.79 8.04
C VAL A 259 -9.80 -20.68 6.97
N VAL A 260 -9.56 -21.99 7.03
CA VAL A 260 -10.20 -22.98 6.15
C VAL A 260 -10.89 -24.00 7.02
N LEU A 261 -12.23 -24.05 6.96
CA LEU A 261 -13.05 -24.97 7.78
C LEU A 261 -13.33 -26.27 7.04
N ASP A 262 -13.75 -27.31 7.79
CA ASP A 262 -14.06 -28.64 7.25
C ASP A 262 -15.14 -28.65 6.16
N ASP A 263 -16.04 -27.65 6.18
CA ASP A 263 -17.10 -27.48 5.20
C ASP A 263 -16.68 -26.63 3.99
N ALA A 264 -15.41 -26.20 3.91
CA ALA A 264 -14.94 -25.38 2.78
C ALA A 264 -14.91 -26.17 1.48
N ASP A 265 -15.30 -25.51 0.39
CA ASP A 265 -15.08 -26.02 -0.95
C ASP A 265 -13.61 -25.83 -1.35
N LEU A 266 -12.86 -26.93 -1.50
CA LEU A 266 -11.44 -26.91 -1.87
C LEU A 266 -11.19 -26.24 -3.23
N SER A 267 -12.16 -26.32 -4.16
CA SER A 267 -12.05 -25.64 -5.44
C SER A 267 -12.08 -24.11 -5.35
N VAL A 268 -12.54 -23.58 -4.20
CA VAL A 268 -12.54 -22.15 -3.88
C VAL A 268 -11.40 -21.83 -2.89
N ALA A 269 -11.25 -22.65 -1.85
CA ALA A 269 -10.32 -22.37 -0.75
C ALA A 269 -8.86 -22.44 -1.21
N VAL A 270 -8.48 -23.44 -1.99
CA VAL A 270 -7.09 -23.63 -2.45
C VAL A 270 -6.65 -22.49 -3.37
N PRO A 271 -7.39 -22.13 -4.45
CA PRO A 271 -7.02 -20.95 -5.24
C PRO A 271 -6.99 -19.64 -4.46
N ALA A 272 -7.90 -19.43 -3.50
CA ALA A 272 -7.90 -18.25 -2.65
C ALA A 272 -6.66 -18.17 -1.77
N CYS A 273 -6.25 -19.28 -1.15
CA CYS A 273 -5.04 -19.38 -0.35
C CYS A 273 -3.78 -19.25 -1.20
N LEU A 274 -3.73 -19.93 -2.37
CA LEU A 274 -2.60 -19.86 -3.29
C LEU A 274 -2.35 -18.41 -3.75
N ASN A 275 -3.40 -17.73 -4.21
CA ASN A 275 -3.32 -16.33 -4.61
C ASN A 275 -2.94 -15.43 -3.42
N GLY A 276 -3.63 -15.58 -2.30
CA GLY A 276 -3.40 -14.75 -1.12
C GLY A 276 -1.98 -14.86 -0.57
N THR A 277 -1.36 -16.04 -0.65
CA THR A 277 -0.05 -16.30 -0.06
C THR A 277 1.10 -15.99 -1.02
N PHE A 278 1.02 -16.39 -2.28
CA PHE A 278 2.19 -16.43 -3.16
C PHE A 278 2.19 -15.38 -4.28
N PHE A 279 1.03 -14.94 -4.77
CA PHE A 279 1.00 -13.95 -5.85
C PHE A 279 1.54 -12.58 -5.40
N SER A 280 2.03 -11.79 -6.34
CA SER A 280 2.90 -10.64 -6.12
C SER A 280 4.11 -11.01 -5.24
N THR A 281 4.60 -12.25 -5.38
CA THR A 281 5.75 -12.79 -4.64
C THR A 281 5.57 -12.69 -3.12
N GLY A 282 4.31 -12.73 -2.63
CA GLY A 282 3.95 -12.54 -1.21
C GLY A 282 4.24 -11.13 -0.67
N GLN A 283 4.65 -10.18 -1.50
CA GLN A 283 5.07 -8.83 -1.12
C GLN A 283 3.88 -7.88 -0.95
N ARG A 284 2.84 -8.35 -0.28
CA ARG A 284 1.60 -7.61 0.03
C ARG A 284 1.40 -7.51 1.53
N CYS A 285 1.09 -6.33 2.04
CA CYS A 285 0.67 -6.16 3.44
C CYS A 285 -0.57 -7.00 3.79
N THR A 286 -1.40 -7.31 2.79
CA THR A 286 -2.61 -8.14 2.91
C THR A 286 -2.38 -9.62 2.56
N ALA A 287 -1.13 -10.09 2.37
CA ALA A 287 -0.87 -11.50 2.04
C ALA A 287 -1.39 -12.45 3.12
N SER A 288 -1.97 -13.59 2.71
CA SER A 288 -2.39 -14.67 3.61
C SER A 288 -1.18 -15.44 4.09
N SER A 289 -0.59 -15.05 5.21
CA SER A 289 0.66 -15.63 5.69
C SER A 289 0.48 -16.76 6.71
N ARG A 290 -0.70 -16.87 7.35
CA ARG A 290 -1.08 -17.97 8.25
C ARG A 290 -2.34 -18.64 7.73
N LEU A 291 -2.23 -19.86 7.23
CA LEU A 291 -3.32 -20.70 6.80
C LEU A 291 -3.76 -21.57 7.98
N ILE A 292 -4.88 -21.24 8.60
CA ILE A 292 -5.39 -21.88 9.81
C ILE A 292 -6.48 -22.85 9.39
N VAL A 293 -6.20 -24.15 9.47
CA VAL A 293 -6.99 -25.21 8.83
C VAL A 293 -7.55 -26.15 9.89
N THR A 294 -8.86 -26.41 9.86
CA THR A 294 -9.47 -27.40 10.73
C THR A 294 -9.10 -28.81 10.34
N GLU A 295 -9.00 -29.70 11.34
CA GLU A 295 -8.36 -31.01 11.19
C GLU A 295 -9.08 -31.98 10.21
N GLY A 296 -10.39 -31.83 10.02
CA GLY A 296 -11.15 -32.70 9.11
C GLY A 296 -10.85 -32.50 7.63
N ILE A 297 -10.44 -31.27 7.20
CA ILE A 297 -10.09 -30.96 5.81
C ILE A 297 -8.57 -30.80 5.63
N HIS A 298 -7.80 -30.79 6.72
CA HIS A 298 -6.38 -30.40 6.72
C HIS A 298 -5.56 -31.12 5.67
N ASP A 299 -5.56 -32.46 5.69
CA ASP A 299 -4.66 -33.23 4.85
C ASP A 299 -5.01 -33.05 3.35
N ALA A 300 -6.29 -33.11 2.99
CA ALA A 300 -6.76 -32.87 1.63
C ALA A 300 -6.44 -31.45 1.14
N PHE A 301 -6.54 -30.45 2.02
CA PHE A 301 -6.21 -29.07 1.70
C PHE A 301 -4.70 -28.90 1.48
N VAL A 302 -3.87 -29.46 2.37
CA VAL A 302 -2.40 -29.37 2.27
C VAL A 302 -1.90 -30.06 1.00
N ASP A 303 -2.41 -31.26 0.71
CA ASP A 303 -2.02 -32.00 -0.50
C ASP A 303 -2.31 -31.21 -1.77
N GLU A 304 -3.51 -30.66 -1.88
CA GLU A 304 -3.93 -29.91 -3.07
C GLU A 304 -3.22 -28.55 -3.18
N LEU A 305 -3.06 -27.83 -2.06
CA LEU A 305 -2.33 -26.56 -2.03
C LEU A 305 -0.87 -26.76 -2.44
N THR A 306 -0.21 -27.80 -1.91
CA THR A 306 1.17 -28.13 -2.23
C THR A 306 1.32 -28.47 -3.70
N ARG A 307 0.42 -29.30 -4.23
CA ARG A 307 0.41 -29.68 -5.64
C ARG A 307 0.30 -28.45 -6.55
N GLN A 308 -0.61 -27.51 -6.23
CA GLN A 308 -0.78 -26.29 -7.02
C GLN A 308 0.40 -25.31 -6.84
N MET A 309 0.93 -25.17 -5.64
CA MET A 309 2.11 -24.33 -5.36
C MET A 309 3.34 -24.78 -6.16
N GLN A 310 3.59 -26.10 -6.22
CA GLN A 310 4.71 -26.68 -6.97
C GLN A 310 4.58 -26.53 -8.50
N ALA A 311 3.37 -26.33 -8.99
CA ALA A 311 3.10 -26.08 -10.40
C ALA A 311 3.27 -24.60 -10.82
N LEU A 312 3.50 -23.70 -9.87
CA LEU A 312 3.68 -22.27 -10.16
C LEU A 312 5.00 -22.01 -10.88
N THR A 313 4.94 -21.27 -11.98
CA THR A 313 6.11 -20.85 -12.75
C THR A 313 6.71 -19.58 -12.16
N VAL A 314 7.97 -19.67 -11.69
CA VAL A 314 8.76 -18.51 -11.25
C VAL A 314 9.62 -18.03 -12.42
N GLY A 315 9.68 -16.73 -12.68
CA GLY A 315 10.45 -16.21 -13.82
C GLY A 315 10.48 -14.68 -13.93
N ASP A 316 10.97 -14.20 -15.08
CA ASP A 316 10.98 -12.77 -15.41
C ASP A 316 9.54 -12.22 -15.35
N ALA A 317 9.34 -11.13 -14.62
CA ALA A 317 8.03 -10.52 -14.41
C ALA A 317 7.31 -10.11 -15.71
N ARG A 318 8.07 -9.90 -16.78
CA ARG A 318 7.54 -9.50 -18.10
C ARG A 318 7.15 -10.70 -18.99
N ASP A 319 7.56 -11.91 -18.63
CA ASP A 319 7.20 -13.11 -19.39
C ASP A 319 5.74 -13.49 -19.07
N PRO A 320 4.86 -13.61 -20.09
CA PRO A 320 3.47 -13.98 -19.90
C PRO A 320 3.27 -15.37 -19.25
N ALA A 321 4.27 -16.25 -19.31
CA ALA A 321 4.22 -17.57 -18.67
C ALA A 321 4.54 -17.51 -17.17
N THR A 322 5.11 -16.42 -16.69
CA THR A 322 5.48 -16.25 -15.29
C THR A 322 4.25 -15.99 -14.43
N GLN A 323 4.12 -16.71 -13.33
CA GLN A 323 3.07 -16.55 -12.33
C GLN A 323 3.58 -15.91 -11.04
N ILE A 324 4.87 -16.11 -10.73
CA ILE A 324 5.55 -15.52 -9.58
C ILE A 324 6.81 -14.80 -10.09
N GLY A 325 6.88 -13.51 -9.92
CA GLY A 325 8.04 -12.69 -10.27
C GLY A 325 9.17 -12.79 -9.23
N PRO A 326 10.26 -12.03 -9.41
CA PRO A 326 11.36 -11.95 -8.44
C PRO A 326 10.92 -11.24 -7.14
N VAL A 327 11.72 -11.42 -6.11
CA VAL A 327 11.73 -10.57 -4.92
C VAL A 327 12.36 -9.22 -5.30
N VAL A 328 11.92 -8.14 -4.69
CA VAL A 328 12.25 -6.77 -5.11
C VAL A 328 13.75 -6.43 -5.09
N ASP A 329 14.50 -6.97 -4.14
CA ASP A 329 15.95 -6.77 -4.04
C ASP A 329 16.68 -7.90 -3.31
N ALA A 330 18.00 -7.86 -3.32
CA ALA A 330 18.86 -8.85 -2.65
C ALA A 330 18.63 -8.90 -1.14
N LYS A 331 18.33 -7.75 -0.50
CA LYS A 331 18.12 -7.68 0.94
C LYS A 331 16.84 -8.40 1.36
N GLN A 332 15.76 -8.18 0.62
CA GLN A 332 14.48 -8.85 0.87
C GLN A 332 14.59 -10.35 0.57
N LEU A 333 15.28 -10.74 -0.51
CA LEU A 333 15.55 -12.15 -0.82
C LEU A 333 16.30 -12.82 0.33
N GLN A 334 17.39 -12.21 0.82
CA GLN A 334 18.15 -12.77 1.95
C GLN A 334 17.28 -12.89 3.21
N SER A 335 16.49 -11.87 3.53
CA SER A 335 15.55 -11.92 4.65
C SER A 335 14.56 -13.08 4.54
N ASN A 336 14.00 -13.32 3.35
CA ASN A 336 13.09 -14.44 3.12
C ASN A 336 13.79 -15.80 3.35
N LEU A 337 15.01 -15.95 2.83
CA LEU A 337 15.80 -17.18 3.01
C LEU A 337 16.16 -17.42 4.48
N ASP A 338 16.44 -16.35 5.23
CA ASP A 338 16.70 -16.43 6.67
C ASP A 338 15.45 -16.94 7.42
N TYR A 339 14.24 -16.50 7.04
CA TYR A 339 12.99 -17.03 7.61
C TYR A 339 12.69 -18.46 7.18
N VAL A 340 13.06 -18.88 5.98
CA VAL A 340 12.99 -20.30 5.56
C VAL A 340 13.92 -21.17 6.42
N ALA A 341 15.13 -20.69 6.71
CA ALA A 341 16.06 -21.36 7.62
C ALA A 341 15.54 -21.40 9.06
N LEU A 342 14.95 -20.29 9.53
CA LEU A 342 14.32 -20.20 10.85
C LEU A 342 13.16 -21.19 11.00
N ALA A 343 12.31 -21.35 9.97
CA ALA A 343 11.21 -22.30 10.00
C ALA A 343 11.70 -23.74 10.26
N ARG A 344 12.79 -24.14 9.58
CA ARG A 344 13.44 -25.45 9.83
C ARG A 344 14.00 -25.58 11.25
N GLN A 345 14.59 -24.50 11.78
CA GLN A 345 15.13 -24.47 13.15
C GLN A 345 14.01 -24.55 14.21
N GLU A 346 12.85 -23.97 13.93
CA GLU A 346 11.66 -24.04 14.79
C GLU A 346 10.93 -25.39 14.69
N GLY A 347 11.38 -26.31 13.82
CA GLY A 347 10.84 -27.65 13.66
C GLY A 347 9.74 -27.80 12.63
N ALA A 348 9.47 -26.77 11.80
CA ALA A 348 8.54 -26.88 10.70
C ALA A 348 9.10 -27.74 9.57
N GLU A 349 8.23 -28.54 8.94
CA GLU A 349 8.52 -29.13 7.63
C GLU A 349 8.43 -28.02 6.57
N VAL A 350 9.46 -27.87 5.75
CA VAL A 350 9.57 -26.80 4.77
C VAL A 350 9.54 -27.37 3.37
N MET A 351 8.56 -26.96 2.59
CA MET A 351 8.41 -27.29 1.16
C MET A 351 8.78 -26.06 0.32
N GLY A 352 9.76 -26.19 -0.58
CA GLY A 352 10.27 -25.08 -1.40
C GLY A 352 11.07 -24.04 -0.60
N GLY A 353 11.00 -22.77 -1.04
CA GLY A 353 11.68 -21.65 -0.37
C GLY A 353 13.13 -21.45 -0.79
N ASP A 354 13.60 -22.17 -1.83
CA ASP A 354 14.98 -22.09 -2.28
C ASP A 354 15.20 -20.87 -3.18
N ARG A 355 16.38 -20.27 -3.11
CA ARG A 355 16.84 -19.36 -4.15
C ARG A 355 16.93 -20.13 -5.48
N LEU A 356 16.39 -19.53 -6.54
CA LEU A 356 16.46 -20.11 -7.87
C LEU A 356 17.52 -19.39 -8.70
N ASP A 357 18.34 -20.18 -9.40
CA ASP A 357 19.29 -19.71 -10.38
C ASP A 357 18.67 -19.90 -11.77
N LEU A 358 18.17 -18.81 -12.35
CA LEU A 358 17.52 -18.83 -13.66
C LEU A 358 18.49 -18.25 -14.72
N ASN A 359 18.05 -18.24 -15.99
CA ASN A 359 18.87 -17.78 -17.11
C ASN A 359 19.33 -16.29 -17.03
N LYS A 360 18.74 -15.50 -16.12
CA LYS A 360 19.10 -14.12 -15.85
C LYS A 360 19.45 -13.96 -14.38
N ASP A 361 20.43 -13.11 -14.09
CA ASP A 361 20.79 -12.78 -12.71
C ASP A 361 19.71 -11.88 -12.10
N GLY A 362 18.80 -12.48 -11.36
CA GLY A 362 17.68 -11.85 -10.69
C GLY A 362 17.49 -12.36 -9.27
N PHE A 363 16.53 -11.80 -8.56
CA PHE A 363 16.27 -12.14 -7.15
C PHE A 363 15.15 -13.17 -7.01
N TYR A 364 15.32 -14.35 -7.58
CA TYR A 364 14.30 -15.38 -7.67
C TYR A 364 14.29 -16.32 -6.46
N GLN A 365 13.08 -16.62 -5.97
CA GLN A 365 12.83 -17.55 -4.89
C GLN A 365 11.61 -18.41 -5.24
N SER A 366 11.69 -19.73 -5.01
CA SER A 366 10.52 -20.59 -5.09
C SER A 366 9.54 -20.31 -3.93
N PRO A 367 8.23 -20.43 -4.13
CA PRO A 367 7.26 -20.38 -3.04
C PRO A 367 7.61 -21.35 -1.91
N ALA A 368 7.39 -20.94 -0.66
CA ALA A 368 7.66 -21.71 0.54
C ALA A 368 6.38 -21.98 1.32
N LEU A 369 6.12 -23.25 1.66
CA LEU A 369 5.05 -23.64 2.56
C LEU A 369 5.63 -24.32 3.81
N PHE A 370 5.27 -23.81 4.99
CA PHE A 370 5.71 -24.33 6.28
C PHE A 370 4.61 -25.15 6.91
N LEU A 371 4.82 -26.44 7.13
CA LEU A 371 3.87 -27.40 7.67
C LEU A 371 4.22 -27.77 9.13
N GLY A 372 3.22 -28.25 9.88
CA GLY A 372 3.39 -28.63 11.28
C GLY A 372 3.71 -27.46 12.20
N THR A 373 3.27 -26.25 11.85
CA THR A 373 3.59 -25.03 12.60
C THR A 373 2.59 -24.75 13.72
N THR A 374 3.05 -24.04 14.74
CA THR A 374 2.22 -23.52 15.83
C THR A 374 2.22 -21.99 15.83
N ASN A 375 1.19 -21.38 16.44
CA ASN A 375 1.02 -19.92 16.35
C ASN A 375 2.10 -19.12 17.12
N ASP A 376 2.83 -19.73 18.04
CA ASP A 376 3.91 -19.14 18.86
C ASP A 376 5.26 -19.10 18.15
N MET A 377 5.44 -19.88 17.06
CA MET A 377 6.65 -19.84 16.26
C MET A 377 6.87 -18.42 15.68
N ARG A 378 8.09 -17.94 15.64
CA ARG A 378 8.41 -16.60 15.11
C ARG A 378 7.97 -16.42 13.67
N ILE A 379 8.06 -17.48 12.84
CA ILE A 379 7.55 -17.48 11.47
C ILE A 379 6.05 -17.18 11.38
N ASN A 380 5.28 -17.35 12.46
CA ASN A 380 3.84 -17.06 12.56
C ASN A 380 3.54 -15.76 13.32
N ARG A 381 4.54 -15.15 13.96
CA ARG A 381 4.42 -13.87 14.68
C ARG A 381 4.96 -12.70 13.88
N GLU A 382 6.04 -12.91 13.12
CA GLU A 382 6.77 -11.86 12.40
C GLU A 382 6.37 -11.82 10.93
N GLU A 383 6.33 -10.64 10.34
CA GLU A 383 6.05 -10.44 8.92
C GLU A 383 7.27 -10.80 8.07
N ILE A 384 7.14 -11.77 7.16
CA ILE A 384 8.23 -12.21 6.26
C ILE A 384 8.31 -11.33 5.01
N PHE A 385 7.16 -10.99 4.43
CA PHE A 385 7.01 -10.16 3.23
C PHE A 385 7.63 -10.77 1.98
N GLY A 386 7.45 -12.09 1.82
CA GLY A 386 7.93 -12.90 0.71
C GLY A 386 6.96 -14.02 0.38
N PRO A 387 7.25 -14.87 -0.62
CA PRO A 387 6.36 -15.95 -1.05
C PRO A 387 6.36 -17.12 -0.06
N CYS A 388 5.99 -16.85 1.18
CA CYS A 388 6.06 -17.77 2.31
C CYS A 388 4.74 -17.82 3.06
N GLY A 389 4.20 -19.02 3.26
CA GLY A 389 3.01 -19.26 4.05
C GLY A 389 3.18 -20.39 5.04
N SER A 390 2.47 -20.32 6.16
CA SER A 390 2.46 -21.36 7.21
C SER A 390 1.09 -22.01 7.31
N VAL A 391 1.06 -23.31 7.58
CA VAL A 391 -0.17 -24.05 7.88
C VAL A 391 -0.21 -24.35 9.36
N ILE A 392 -1.30 -23.94 10.04
CA ILE A 392 -1.56 -24.20 11.45
C ILE A 392 -2.82 -25.06 11.55
N LYS A 393 -2.68 -26.28 12.05
CA LYS A 393 -3.82 -27.21 12.25
C LYS A 393 -4.55 -26.88 13.54
N VAL A 394 -5.87 -26.84 13.50
CA VAL A 394 -6.75 -26.54 14.64
C VAL A 394 -7.95 -27.49 14.67
N THR A 395 -8.61 -27.61 15.82
CA THR A 395 -9.72 -28.57 16.02
C THR A 395 -11.04 -28.12 15.40
N ASP A 396 -11.37 -26.83 15.51
CA ASP A 396 -12.69 -26.32 15.15
C ASP A 396 -12.69 -24.81 14.83
N PHE A 397 -13.87 -24.25 14.54
CA PHE A 397 -14.06 -22.83 14.24
C PHE A 397 -13.64 -21.90 15.39
N ASP A 398 -13.94 -22.25 16.65
CA ASP A 398 -13.62 -21.37 17.78
C ASP A 398 -12.12 -21.35 18.05
N ALA A 399 -11.43 -22.48 17.91
CA ALA A 399 -9.97 -22.57 17.94
C ALA A 399 -9.33 -21.78 16.76
N ALA A 400 -9.87 -21.93 15.54
CA ALA A 400 -9.42 -21.19 14.37
C ALA A 400 -9.54 -19.67 14.58
N LEU A 401 -10.67 -19.20 15.09
CA LEU A 401 -10.89 -17.78 15.37
C LEU A 401 -9.96 -17.25 16.46
N ALA A 402 -9.72 -18.05 17.52
CA ALA A 402 -8.79 -17.70 18.58
C ALA A 402 -7.36 -17.50 18.03
N VAL A 403 -6.86 -18.46 17.25
CA VAL A 403 -5.55 -18.38 16.60
C VAL A 403 -5.49 -17.23 15.60
N ALA A 404 -6.55 -17.00 14.82
CA ALA A 404 -6.62 -15.89 13.87
C ALA A 404 -6.46 -14.53 14.55
N ASN A 405 -7.08 -14.35 15.73
CA ASN A 405 -7.03 -13.12 16.50
C ASN A 405 -5.77 -12.98 17.37
N ASP A 406 -5.04 -14.06 17.65
CA ASP A 406 -3.83 -14.04 18.47
C ASP A 406 -2.61 -13.61 17.63
N THR A 407 -2.54 -12.34 17.39
CA THR A 407 -1.43 -11.64 16.73
C THR A 407 -1.45 -10.15 17.10
N GLU A 408 -0.31 -9.50 17.04
CA GLU A 408 -0.17 -8.05 17.20
C GLU A 408 -0.74 -7.27 16.00
N PHE A 409 -0.96 -7.95 14.90
CA PHE A 409 -1.48 -7.37 13.65
C PHE A 409 -2.99 -7.50 13.52
N GLY A 410 -3.57 -6.71 12.61
CA GLY A 410 -5.00 -6.73 12.36
C GLY A 410 -5.39 -6.02 11.05
N LEU A 411 -4.62 -6.22 9.96
CA LEU A 411 -4.93 -5.56 8.69
C LEU A 411 -6.10 -6.24 7.99
N SER A 412 -5.95 -7.50 7.60
CA SER A 412 -7.00 -8.29 6.95
C SER A 412 -7.06 -9.71 7.52
N ALA A 413 -8.18 -10.38 7.31
CA ALA A 413 -8.36 -11.80 7.58
C ALA A 413 -9.36 -12.41 6.60
N GLY A 414 -9.22 -13.70 6.32
CA GLY A 414 -10.14 -14.43 5.46
C GLY A 414 -10.68 -15.70 6.13
N ILE A 415 -11.82 -16.18 5.64
CA ILE A 415 -12.39 -17.49 5.97
C ILE A 415 -12.94 -18.14 4.71
N CYS A 416 -12.64 -19.41 4.53
CA CYS A 416 -13.26 -20.30 3.53
C CYS A 416 -14.22 -21.24 4.24
N THR A 417 -15.50 -21.16 3.91
CA THR A 417 -16.59 -21.95 4.51
C THR A 417 -17.86 -21.85 3.65
N THR A 418 -18.67 -22.88 3.63
CA THR A 418 -20.02 -22.85 3.07
C THR A 418 -21.07 -22.47 4.10
N SER A 419 -20.70 -22.39 5.39
CA SER A 419 -21.61 -22.04 6.50
C SER A 419 -21.80 -20.53 6.62
N LEU A 420 -22.97 -20.03 6.30
CA LEU A 420 -23.35 -18.63 6.56
C LEU A 420 -23.21 -18.25 8.06
N LYS A 421 -23.45 -19.21 8.96
CA LYS A 421 -23.27 -19.02 10.41
C LYS A 421 -21.81 -18.69 10.74
N HIS A 422 -20.86 -19.50 10.25
CA HIS A 422 -19.44 -19.31 10.51
C HIS A 422 -18.92 -18.04 9.83
N ALA A 423 -19.27 -17.80 8.58
CA ALA A 423 -18.92 -16.57 7.87
C ALA A 423 -19.40 -15.32 8.62
N SER A 424 -20.65 -15.29 9.07
CA SER A 424 -21.21 -14.17 9.85
C SER A 424 -20.55 -14.01 11.22
N ALA A 425 -20.26 -15.12 11.91
CA ALA A 425 -19.58 -15.09 13.20
C ALA A 425 -18.13 -14.59 13.05
N PHE A 426 -17.39 -15.07 12.05
CA PHE A 426 -16.04 -14.64 11.76
C PHE A 426 -15.97 -13.14 11.45
N ARG A 427 -16.87 -12.63 10.58
CA ARG A 427 -16.96 -11.20 10.28
C ARG A 427 -17.14 -10.33 11.51
N ARG A 428 -17.95 -10.76 12.49
CA ARG A 428 -18.21 -9.99 13.71
C ARG A 428 -17.13 -10.12 14.77
N ARG A 429 -16.45 -11.27 14.85
CA ARG A 429 -15.54 -11.62 15.97
C ARG A 429 -14.06 -11.47 15.61
N SER A 430 -13.70 -11.40 14.32
CA SER A 430 -12.32 -11.14 13.90
C SER A 430 -11.88 -9.71 14.23
N GLN A 431 -10.63 -9.58 14.71
CA GLN A 431 -10.07 -8.32 15.21
C GLN A 431 -9.21 -7.62 14.14
N VAL A 432 -9.74 -7.54 12.92
CA VAL A 432 -9.06 -6.93 11.77
C VAL A 432 -9.89 -5.79 11.18
N GLY A 433 -9.26 -5.02 10.29
CA GLY A 433 -9.96 -3.95 9.59
C GLY A 433 -10.75 -4.42 8.38
N MET A 434 -10.28 -5.46 7.70
CA MET A 434 -10.89 -6.01 6.48
C MET A 434 -11.11 -7.51 6.61
N VAL A 435 -12.29 -8.00 6.19
CA VAL A 435 -12.66 -9.42 6.28
C VAL A 435 -13.12 -9.92 4.92
N MET A 436 -12.55 -11.02 4.47
CA MET A 436 -12.88 -11.72 3.24
C MET A 436 -13.55 -13.06 3.54
N VAL A 437 -14.55 -13.43 2.76
CA VAL A 437 -15.21 -14.73 2.83
C VAL A 437 -15.13 -15.39 1.47
N ASN A 438 -14.51 -16.56 1.40
CA ASN A 438 -14.27 -17.30 0.15
C ASN A 438 -13.51 -16.51 -0.92
N LEU A 439 -12.64 -15.59 -0.48
CA LEU A 439 -11.80 -14.73 -1.32
C LEU A 439 -10.40 -14.63 -0.70
N PRO A 440 -9.36 -14.35 -1.50
CA PRO A 440 -8.03 -14.03 -0.97
C PRO A 440 -8.09 -12.85 0.01
N THR A 441 -7.20 -12.78 1.00
CA THR A 441 -7.09 -11.62 1.90
C THR A 441 -6.57 -10.36 1.20
N ALA A 442 -6.03 -10.51 -0.02
CA ALA A 442 -5.64 -9.44 -0.93
C ALA A 442 -6.78 -9.10 -1.92
N GLY A 443 -6.71 -7.95 -2.57
CA GLY A 443 -7.72 -7.52 -3.55
C GLY A 443 -8.80 -6.64 -2.92
N VAL A 444 -8.47 -5.38 -2.65
CA VAL A 444 -9.39 -4.41 -2.05
C VAL A 444 -9.83 -3.40 -3.12
N ASP A 445 -11.12 -3.07 -3.15
CA ASP A 445 -11.67 -2.10 -4.08
C ASP A 445 -11.23 -0.66 -3.76
N TYR A 446 -11.09 0.17 -4.78
CA TYR A 446 -10.57 1.55 -4.64
C TYR A 446 -11.56 2.53 -3.97
N HIS A 447 -12.86 2.23 -3.99
CA HIS A 447 -13.93 3.12 -3.51
C HIS A 447 -14.39 2.82 -2.08
N VAL A 448 -13.81 1.81 -1.43
CA VAL A 448 -14.10 1.43 -0.04
C VAL A 448 -12.91 1.71 0.87
N PRO A 449 -13.12 1.87 2.18
CA PRO A 449 -12.05 2.18 3.11
C PRO A 449 -11.04 1.03 3.22
N PHE A 450 -9.76 1.38 3.24
CA PHE A 450 -8.65 0.51 3.52
C PHE A 450 -8.06 0.81 4.90
N GLY A 451 -7.62 -0.21 5.61
CA GLY A 451 -6.88 -0.08 6.85
C GLY A 451 -7.22 -1.16 7.86
N GLY A 452 -6.35 -1.31 8.84
CA GLY A 452 -6.36 -2.36 9.85
C GLY A 452 -6.78 -1.89 11.24
N ARG A 453 -6.41 -2.72 12.20
CA ARG A 453 -6.50 -2.51 13.65
C ARG A 453 -5.16 -2.91 14.28
N LYS A 454 -5.05 -2.82 15.60
CA LYS A 454 -3.86 -3.20 16.37
C LYS A 454 -2.60 -2.53 15.80
N GLY A 455 -1.49 -3.26 15.67
CA GLY A 455 -0.23 -2.76 15.14
C GLY A 455 -0.17 -2.55 13.62
N SER A 456 -1.23 -2.89 12.86
CA SER A 456 -1.21 -2.73 11.40
C SER A 456 -1.56 -1.33 10.91
N SER A 457 -2.34 -0.55 11.65
CA SER A 457 -2.77 0.79 11.22
C SER A 457 -2.97 1.72 12.40
N TYR A 458 -2.70 3.01 12.17
CA TYR A 458 -2.96 4.06 13.13
C TYR A 458 -3.54 5.30 12.42
N GLY A 459 -4.57 5.92 13.01
CA GLY A 459 -5.25 7.08 12.45
C GLY A 459 -6.47 6.71 11.58
N ALA A 460 -6.88 7.63 10.71
CA ALA A 460 -8.03 7.47 9.84
C ALA A 460 -7.80 6.42 8.74
N ARG A 461 -8.89 5.91 8.16
CA ARG A 461 -8.83 4.96 7.04
C ARG A 461 -8.36 5.62 5.75
N GLU A 462 -7.65 4.85 4.94
CA GLU A 462 -7.31 5.25 3.57
C GLU A 462 -8.43 4.85 2.60
N GLN A 463 -8.41 5.43 1.43
CA GLN A 463 -9.33 5.17 0.31
C GLN A 463 -10.82 5.40 0.63
N GLY A 464 -11.63 5.30 -0.41
CA GLY A 464 -13.04 5.58 -0.33
C GLY A 464 -13.33 6.96 0.28
N ARG A 465 -14.59 7.27 0.50
CA ARG A 465 -15.00 8.57 1.07
C ARG A 465 -14.47 8.82 2.50
N TYR A 466 -14.03 7.77 3.21
CA TYR A 466 -13.50 7.89 4.58
C TYR A 466 -12.13 8.55 4.64
N ALA A 467 -11.40 8.62 3.52
CA ALA A 467 -10.13 9.35 3.44
C ALA A 467 -10.28 10.84 3.82
N VAL A 468 -11.47 11.42 3.65
CA VAL A 468 -11.79 12.80 4.06
C VAL A 468 -11.43 13.09 5.51
N GLU A 469 -11.53 12.09 6.40
CA GLU A 469 -11.24 12.25 7.84
C GLU A 469 -9.76 12.57 8.11
N PHE A 470 -8.86 12.07 7.26
CA PHE A 470 -7.44 12.38 7.39
C PHE A 470 -7.08 13.74 6.75
N TYR A 471 -7.60 14.00 5.56
CA TYR A 471 -7.17 15.15 4.75
C TYR A 471 -7.92 16.46 5.05
N THR A 472 -8.88 16.43 5.99
CA THR A 472 -9.63 17.63 6.38
C THR A 472 -9.69 17.85 7.88
N ALA A 473 -9.88 19.12 8.29
CA ALA A 473 -10.25 19.53 9.63
C ALA A 473 -11.68 20.08 9.62
N VAL A 474 -12.41 19.86 10.72
CA VAL A 474 -13.77 20.38 10.89
C VAL A 474 -13.73 21.77 11.51
N LYS A 475 -14.43 22.73 10.91
CA LYS A 475 -14.65 24.08 11.44
C LYS A 475 -16.14 24.30 11.73
N THR A 476 -16.46 24.83 12.89
CA THR A 476 -17.82 25.23 13.26
C THR A 476 -17.95 26.75 13.27
N ALA A 477 -18.86 27.28 12.49
CA ALA A 477 -19.20 28.71 12.44
C ALA A 477 -20.59 28.96 13.04
N TYR A 478 -20.70 29.96 13.90
CA TYR A 478 -21.97 30.47 14.44
C TYR A 478 -22.27 31.81 13.77
N ILE A 479 -23.44 31.92 13.15
CA ILE A 479 -23.85 33.06 12.35
C ILE A 479 -25.13 33.65 12.96
N ALA A 480 -25.07 34.84 13.48
CA ALA A 480 -26.25 35.62 13.88
C ALA A 480 -26.57 36.60 12.73
N ALA A 481 -27.81 36.53 12.21
CA ALA A 481 -28.32 37.58 11.33
C ALA A 481 -28.60 38.80 12.20
N GLY A 482 -27.77 39.81 12.14
CA GLY A 482 -27.80 41.02 12.98
C GLY A 482 -29.13 41.72 13.19
#